data_2bb3c6ebefe42ea02e620a5fe5a0e30b
#
_entry.id   2bb3c6ebefe42ea02e620a5fe5a0e30b
#
_cell.length_a   1.000
_cell.length_b   1.000
_cell.length_c   1.000
_cell.angle_alpha   90.00
_cell.angle_beta   90.00
_cell.angle_gamma   90.00
#
_symmetry.space_group_name_H-M   'P 1'
#
loop_
_entity.id
_entity.type
_entity.pdbx_description
1 polymer ?
#
loop_
_entity_poly.entity_id
_entity_poly.type
_entity_poly.pdbx_seq_one_letter_code
_entity_poly.pdbx_strand_id
1 'polypeptide(L)'
;MSKKENNTCNTCMSDLTRRDFLKVSGAITGGLAAASAVSNTALASSGGGDIPLEDQKALFYDATYCVGCRECELACKEDNHLKEENVDDLSGNTFTLIKLYQSEDGGESSFRKYQCMHCVDPACATSCPVGALEKTDEGPVLYESLKCIGCRYCMQACPYGVPAYDWSQAYPLIAKCDLCYDRHDGPACATACSPGALISGTRGELLKIAKERIAANPGKYYEDRVFGEHDGGGTSVLILSAVSFDKIGLPPLTEKAIPHYGETATRAVPYIFGGAAGFTAIVYRATMTAEERQRLGKKQGKEEGETE
;
A
#
# COMPACT_ATOMS: atom_id res chain seq x y z
N MET A 1 -22.08 -62.88 1.68
CA MET A 1 -22.86 -62.21 0.63
C MET A 1 -23.46 -60.94 1.22
N SER A 2 -22.89 -59.81 0.92
CA SER A 2 -23.48 -58.52 1.28
C SER A 2 -23.17 -57.52 0.17
N LYS A 3 -24.24 -57.06 -0.50
CA LYS A 3 -24.21 -56.10 -1.60
C LYS A 3 -23.83 -54.75 -1.06
N LYS A 4 -22.75 -54.14 -1.58
CA LYS A 4 -22.46 -52.73 -1.48
C LYS A 4 -23.33 -51.99 -2.50
N GLU A 5 -24.24 -51.16 -2.00
CA GLU A 5 -24.94 -50.18 -2.82
C GLU A 5 -24.00 -48.98 -3.07
N ASN A 6 -23.70 -48.79 -4.35
CA ASN A 6 -23.02 -47.58 -4.83
C ASN A 6 -24.04 -46.46 -4.90
N ASN A 7 -23.97 -45.51 -3.94
CA ASN A 7 -24.64 -44.21 -4.08
C ASN A 7 -23.76 -43.30 -4.94
N THR A 8 -24.01 -43.33 -6.23
CA THR A 8 -23.50 -42.30 -7.17
C THR A 8 -24.31 -41.02 -6.97
N CYS A 9 -23.66 -40.00 -6.49
CA CYS A 9 -24.17 -38.66 -6.45
C CYS A 9 -24.30 -38.12 -7.89
N ASN A 10 -25.47 -38.30 -8.49
CA ASN A 10 -25.81 -37.78 -9.80
C ASN A 10 -26.64 -36.51 -9.64
N THR A 11 -26.00 -35.42 -9.22
CA THR A 11 -26.50 -34.06 -9.44
C THR A 11 -25.45 -33.30 -10.22
N CYS A 12 -25.22 -33.75 -11.44
CA CYS A 12 -24.44 -32.97 -12.41
C CYS A 12 -25.30 -31.79 -12.89
N MET A 13 -24.70 -30.64 -12.87
CA MET A 13 -25.12 -29.33 -13.38
C MET A 13 -25.34 -29.31 -14.91
N SER A 14 -26.12 -30.24 -15.46
CA SER A 14 -26.30 -30.39 -16.92
C SER A 14 -27.60 -29.81 -17.48
N ASP A 15 -28.50 -29.28 -16.64
CA ASP A 15 -29.82 -28.84 -17.13
C ASP A 15 -30.19 -27.36 -16.79
N LEU A 16 -29.17 -26.52 -16.51
CA LEU A 16 -29.40 -25.08 -16.44
C LEU A 16 -29.67 -24.53 -17.85
N THR A 17 -30.95 -24.25 -18.13
CA THR A 17 -31.30 -23.60 -19.38
C THR A 17 -30.74 -22.16 -19.39
N ARG A 18 -30.51 -21.58 -20.58
CA ARG A 18 -30.11 -20.16 -20.73
C ARG A 18 -31.03 -19.22 -19.98
N ARG A 19 -32.29 -19.62 -19.80
CA ARG A 19 -33.31 -18.85 -19.08
C ARG A 19 -33.08 -18.88 -17.57
N ASP A 20 -32.67 -20.03 -17.02
CA ASP A 20 -32.40 -20.15 -15.58
C ASP A 20 -31.10 -19.44 -15.21
N PHE A 21 -30.10 -19.44 -16.08
CA PHE A 21 -28.90 -18.64 -15.95
C PHE A 21 -29.21 -17.12 -15.89
N LEU A 22 -30.08 -16.63 -16.76
CA LEU A 22 -30.49 -15.23 -16.79
C LEU A 22 -31.35 -14.83 -15.55
N LYS A 23 -32.17 -15.74 -15.04
CA LYS A 23 -32.94 -15.51 -13.80
C LYS A 23 -32.03 -15.42 -12.58
N VAL A 24 -31.05 -16.33 -12.48
CA VAL A 24 -30.05 -16.32 -11.39
C VAL A 24 -29.15 -15.08 -11.49
N SER A 25 -28.70 -14.71 -12.70
CA SER A 25 -27.90 -13.50 -12.92
C SER A 25 -28.68 -12.23 -12.59
N GLY A 26 -29.98 -12.18 -12.93
CA GLY A 26 -30.86 -11.05 -12.60
C GLY A 26 -31.14 -10.92 -11.10
N ALA A 27 -31.28 -12.04 -10.39
CA ALA A 27 -31.42 -12.06 -8.94
C ALA A 27 -30.13 -11.63 -8.21
N ILE A 28 -28.96 -11.99 -8.74
CA ILE A 28 -27.65 -11.57 -8.20
C ILE A 28 -27.45 -10.07 -8.41
N THR A 29 -27.81 -9.51 -9.58
CA THR A 29 -27.71 -8.06 -9.83
C THR A 29 -28.69 -7.24 -9.02
N GLY A 30 -29.91 -7.75 -8.80
CA GLY A 30 -30.89 -7.13 -7.90
C GLY A 30 -30.47 -7.16 -6.43
N GLY A 31 -29.86 -8.27 -5.98
CA GLY A 31 -29.31 -8.43 -4.63
C GLY A 31 -28.10 -7.55 -4.37
N LEU A 32 -27.22 -7.36 -5.36
CA LEU A 32 -26.06 -6.46 -5.26
C LEU A 32 -26.46 -4.98 -5.18
N ALA A 33 -27.56 -4.57 -5.83
CA ALA A 33 -28.07 -3.20 -5.72
C ALA A 33 -28.65 -2.92 -4.32
N ALA A 34 -29.24 -3.92 -3.65
CA ALA A 34 -29.71 -3.81 -2.28
C ALA A 34 -28.56 -3.90 -1.25
N ALA A 35 -27.51 -4.67 -1.52
CA ALA A 35 -26.33 -4.79 -0.66
C ALA A 35 -25.46 -3.53 -0.68
N SER A 36 -25.46 -2.74 -1.77
CA SER A 36 -24.71 -1.48 -1.84
C SER A 36 -25.26 -0.39 -0.91
N ALA A 37 -26.50 -0.52 -0.43
CA ALA A 37 -27.07 0.40 0.57
C ALA A 37 -26.62 0.09 2.00
N VAL A 38 -26.09 -1.12 2.28
CA VAL A 38 -25.67 -1.53 3.62
C VAL A 38 -24.14 -1.51 3.78
N SER A 39 -23.38 -1.41 2.68
CA SER A 39 -21.91 -1.58 2.68
C SER A 39 -21.10 -0.29 2.82
N ASN A 40 -21.69 0.81 3.29
CA ASN A 40 -20.92 2.03 3.56
C ASN A 40 -20.06 1.98 4.84
N THR A 41 -20.02 0.83 5.54
CA THR A 41 -19.30 0.72 6.80
C THR A 41 -18.15 -0.28 6.84
N ALA A 42 -17.79 -0.93 5.72
CA ALA A 42 -16.81 -2.00 5.82
C ALA A 42 -15.85 -2.10 4.62
N LEU A 43 -15.09 -1.06 4.31
CA LEU A 43 -13.82 -1.14 3.54
C LEU A 43 -13.00 0.16 3.72
N ALA A 44 -13.03 0.73 4.90
CA ALA A 44 -11.99 1.64 5.34
C ALA A 44 -10.99 0.82 6.14
N SER A 45 -10.13 0.09 5.43
CA SER A 45 -8.83 -0.31 5.97
C SER A 45 -7.88 0.87 5.86
N SER A 46 -8.32 2.02 6.32
CA SER A 46 -7.42 3.06 6.78
C SER A 46 -7.02 2.61 8.18
N GLY A 47 -5.75 2.30 8.40
CA GLY A 47 -5.18 2.11 9.72
C GLY A 47 -5.44 3.33 10.60
N GLY A 48 -6.65 3.44 11.10
CA GLY A 48 -7.03 4.34 12.17
C GLY A 48 -6.79 3.58 13.47
N GLY A 49 -5.53 3.47 13.87
CA GLY A 49 -5.17 3.01 15.19
C GLY A 49 -5.64 4.00 16.25
N ASP A 50 -5.76 3.52 17.49
CA ASP A 50 -6.13 4.33 18.65
C ASP A 50 -5.07 5.42 18.98
N ILE A 51 -3.86 5.35 18.38
CA ILE A 51 -2.75 6.28 18.61
C ILE A 51 -2.78 7.40 17.57
N PRO A 52 -2.88 8.67 17.99
CA PRO A 52 -2.79 9.82 17.10
C PRO A 52 -1.49 9.81 16.27
N LEU A 53 -1.55 10.28 15.02
CA LEU A 53 -0.41 10.27 14.10
C LEU A 53 0.83 10.97 14.68
N GLU A 54 0.63 12.03 15.45
CA GLU A 54 1.69 12.79 16.11
C GLU A 54 2.42 12.02 17.21
N ASP A 55 1.74 11.06 17.85
CA ASP A 55 2.29 10.21 18.92
C ASP A 55 2.91 8.91 18.39
N GLN A 56 2.78 8.63 17.08
CA GLN A 56 3.35 7.43 16.47
C GLN A 56 4.87 7.49 16.41
N LYS A 57 5.52 6.32 16.53
CA LYS A 57 6.96 6.15 16.38
C LYS A 57 7.44 6.63 15.02
N ALA A 58 8.50 7.41 15.00
CA ALA A 58 9.07 7.98 13.79
C ALA A 58 10.59 8.11 13.87
N LEU A 59 11.20 8.39 12.73
CA LEU A 59 12.63 8.65 12.58
C LEU A 59 12.81 9.97 11.83
N PHE A 60 13.71 10.79 12.32
CA PHE A 60 14.11 12.02 11.65
C PHE A 60 15.55 11.88 11.14
N TYR A 61 15.77 12.27 9.89
CA TYR A 61 17.08 12.29 9.25
C TYR A 61 17.40 13.67 8.70
N ASP A 62 18.49 14.24 9.17
CA ASP A 62 19.02 15.50 8.67
C ASP A 62 20.26 15.25 7.81
N ALA A 63 20.11 15.34 6.51
CA ALA A 63 21.19 15.09 5.56
C ALA A 63 22.38 16.07 5.72
N THR A 64 22.14 17.25 6.30
CA THR A 64 23.20 18.26 6.51
C THR A 64 24.14 17.90 7.66
N TYR A 65 23.73 17.02 8.56
CA TYR A 65 24.56 16.50 9.65
C TYR A 65 25.21 15.16 9.30
N CYS A 66 24.76 14.50 8.23
CA CYS A 66 25.30 13.20 7.85
C CYS A 66 26.70 13.33 7.24
N VAL A 67 27.64 12.58 7.78
CA VAL A 67 29.04 12.53 7.31
C VAL A 67 29.34 11.26 6.49
N GLY A 68 28.35 10.41 6.24
CA GLY A 68 28.51 9.19 5.44
C GLY A 68 29.31 8.09 6.13
N CYS A 69 29.42 8.06 7.45
CA CYS A 69 30.22 7.07 8.21
C CYS A 69 29.69 5.62 8.11
N ARG A 70 28.40 5.41 7.71
CA ARG A 70 27.71 4.12 7.59
C ARG A 70 27.54 3.31 8.88
N GLU A 71 27.81 3.88 10.06
CA GLU A 71 27.55 3.22 11.35
C GLU A 71 26.09 2.77 11.50
N CYS A 72 25.14 3.53 10.93
CA CYS A 72 23.74 3.16 10.91
C CYS A 72 23.43 1.90 10.08
N GLU A 73 24.23 1.60 9.06
CA GLU A 73 24.13 0.37 8.27
C GLU A 73 24.65 -0.83 9.06
N LEU A 74 25.81 -0.67 9.71
CA LEU A 74 26.41 -1.72 10.53
C LEU A 74 25.48 -2.07 11.70
N ALA A 75 25.02 -1.08 12.45
CA ALA A 75 24.10 -1.30 13.55
C ALA A 75 22.79 -1.97 13.11
N CYS A 76 22.27 -1.63 11.93
CA CYS A 76 21.09 -2.30 11.37
C CYS A 76 21.36 -3.75 11.01
N LYS A 77 22.54 -4.06 10.47
CA LYS A 77 22.95 -5.45 10.14
C LYS A 77 23.14 -6.30 11.39
N GLU A 78 23.79 -5.75 12.40
CA GLU A 78 23.99 -6.43 13.68
C GLU A 78 22.66 -6.75 14.37
N ASP A 79 21.79 -5.77 14.48
CA ASP A 79 20.50 -5.89 15.17
C ASP A 79 19.56 -6.88 14.48
N ASN A 80 19.55 -6.89 13.14
CA ASN A 80 18.70 -7.78 12.34
C ASN A 80 19.39 -9.08 11.91
N HIS A 81 20.61 -9.36 12.41
CA HIS A 81 21.39 -10.56 12.08
C HIS A 81 21.58 -10.77 10.57
N LEU A 82 21.77 -9.68 9.82
CA LEU A 82 21.90 -9.71 8.38
C LEU A 82 23.34 -10.03 7.96
N LYS A 83 23.49 -10.70 6.83
CA LYS A 83 24.81 -10.99 6.26
C LYS A 83 25.48 -9.70 5.77
N GLU A 84 26.79 -9.65 5.90
CA GLU A 84 27.58 -8.60 5.28
C GLU A 84 27.53 -8.72 3.76
N GLU A 85 27.19 -7.65 3.10
CA GLU A 85 27.18 -7.51 1.65
C GLU A 85 27.75 -6.15 1.28
N ASN A 86 28.48 -6.10 0.19
CA ASN A 86 28.87 -4.84 -0.43
C ASN A 86 27.98 -4.61 -1.65
N VAL A 87 26.89 -3.89 -1.44
CA VAL A 87 25.87 -3.62 -2.45
C VAL A 87 25.62 -2.12 -2.56
N ASP A 88 25.22 -1.69 -3.75
CA ASP A 88 24.92 -0.29 -4.05
C ASP A 88 23.42 0.04 -3.92
N ASP A 89 22.60 -0.94 -3.53
CA ASP A 89 21.17 -0.77 -3.32
C ASP A 89 20.64 -1.66 -2.20
N LEU A 90 19.37 -1.46 -1.82
CA LEU A 90 18.69 -2.30 -0.85
C LEU A 90 18.58 -3.74 -1.37
N SER A 91 18.80 -4.70 -0.50
CA SER A 91 18.80 -6.14 -0.84
C SER A 91 18.10 -6.96 0.24
N GLY A 92 18.06 -8.28 0.06
CA GLY A 92 17.58 -9.23 1.07
C GLY A 92 18.31 -9.15 2.41
N ASN A 93 19.57 -8.68 2.41
CA ASN A 93 20.42 -8.55 3.60
C ASN A 93 20.86 -7.10 3.87
N THR A 94 20.23 -6.11 3.22
CA THR A 94 20.57 -4.70 3.40
C THR A 94 19.29 -3.88 3.46
N PHE A 95 18.79 -3.59 4.69
CA PHE A 95 17.54 -2.88 4.95
C PHE A 95 17.69 -1.36 4.95
N THR A 96 18.93 -0.90 5.10
CA THR A 96 19.28 0.52 5.06
C THR A 96 20.65 0.71 4.43
N LEU A 97 20.81 1.81 3.69
CA LEU A 97 22.04 2.13 2.96
C LEU A 97 22.22 3.66 2.91
N ILE A 98 23.47 4.12 3.05
CA ILE A 98 23.82 5.52 2.83
C ILE A 98 24.37 5.66 1.42
N LYS A 99 23.71 6.49 0.59
CA LYS A 99 24.20 6.85 -0.75
C LYS A 99 24.70 8.27 -0.76
N LEU A 100 25.83 8.51 -1.42
CA LEU A 100 26.32 9.84 -1.74
C LEU A 100 25.69 10.29 -3.06
N TYR A 101 24.99 11.40 -3.03
CA TYR A 101 24.56 12.14 -4.21
C TYR A 101 25.52 13.29 -4.44
N GLN A 102 26.04 13.39 -5.64
CA GLN A 102 26.92 14.46 -6.05
C GLN A 102 26.38 15.05 -7.35
N SER A 103 26.30 16.38 -7.38
CA SER A 103 25.92 17.10 -8.59
C SER A 103 26.95 16.83 -9.71
N GLU A 104 26.49 16.77 -10.95
CA GLU A 104 27.37 16.59 -12.12
C GLU A 104 28.42 17.69 -12.22
N ASP A 105 28.11 18.89 -11.76
CA ASP A 105 29.02 20.04 -11.70
C ASP A 105 30.01 20.00 -10.51
N GLY A 106 29.91 18.99 -9.65
CA GLY A 106 30.76 18.82 -8.47
C GLY A 106 30.53 19.84 -7.35
N GLY A 107 29.51 20.71 -7.48
CA GLY A 107 29.26 21.82 -6.55
C GLY A 107 28.45 21.43 -5.31
N GLU A 108 27.52 20.53 -5.44
CA GLU A 108 26.63 20.10 -4.35
C GLU A 108 26.78 18.62 -4.10
N SER A 109 26.94 18.23 -2.84
CA SER A 109 26.92 16.84 -2.43
C SER A 109 26.07 16.67 -1.18
N SER A 110 25.37 15.55 -1.08
CA SER A 110 24.56 15.22 0.08
C SER A 110 24.50 13.70 0.26
N PHE A 111 24.48 13.27 1.50
CA PHE A 111 24.21 11.89 1.83
C PHE A 111 22.72 11.66 1.99
N ARG A 112 22.23 10.57 1.47
CA ARG A 112 20.86 10.10 1.70
C ARG A 112 20.87 8.73 2.36
N LYS A 113 20.09 8.59 3.41
CA LYS A 113 19.77 7.30 4.00
C LYS A 113 18.60 6.65 3.24
N TYR A 114 18.87 5.56 2.56
CA TYR A 114 17.87 4.70 1.92
C TYR A 114 17.34 3.69 2.92
N GLN A 115 16.03 3.69 3.13
CA GLN A 115 15.29 2.76 3.99
C GLN A 115 13.80 2.86 3.74
N CYS A 116 13.01 2.03 4.42
CA CYS A 116 11.55 2.18 4.43
C CYS A 116 11.14 3.54 5.02
N MET A 117 10.23 4.24 4.35
CA MET A 117 9.71 5.53 4.80
C MET A 117 8.55 5.37 5.81
N HIS A 118 8.07 4.14 6.04
CA HIS A 118 6.96 3.85 6.94
C HIS A 118 5.78 4.81 6.74
N CYS A 119 5.29 4.86 5.49
CA CYS A 119 4.20 5.73 5.07
C CYS A 119 3.02 5.69 6.03
N VAL A 120 2.33 6.83 6.19
CA VAL A 120 1.09 6.91 7.00
C VAL A 120 0.02 6.04 6.37
N ASP A 121 -0.15 6.16 5.05
CA ASP A 121 -1.01 5.28 4.24
C ASP A 121 -0.13 4.50 3.25
N PRO A 122 0.32 3.27 3.62
CA PRO A 122 1.33 2.54 2.87
C PRO A 122 0.75 1.83 1.66
N ALA A 123 1.09 2.29 0.44
CA ALA A 123 0.69 1.64 -0.81
C ALA A 123 1.11 0.16 -0.89
N CYS A 124 2.24 -0.21 -0.27
CA CYS A 124 2.69 -1.60 -0.23
C CYS A 124 1.78 -2.51 0.61
N ALA A 125 1.16 -1.99 1.68
CA ALA A 125 0.19 -2.73 2.48
C ALA A 125 -1.15 -2.84 1.75
N THR A 126 -1.65 -1.72 1.20
CA THR A 126 -2.91 -1.69 0.43
C THR A 126 -2.86 -2.58 -0.81
N SER A 127 -1.70 -2.70 -1.46
CA SER A 127 -1.52 -3.59 -2.62
C SER A 127 -1.33 -5.06 -2.26
N CYS A 128 -1.17 -5.40 -0.98
CA CYS A 128 -0.91 -6.78 -0.55
C CYS A 128 -2.20 -7.59 -0.47
N PRO A 129 -2.44 -8.57 -1.39
CA PRO A 129 -3.71 -9.30 -1.43
C PRO A 129 -3.93 -10.24 -0.25
N VAL A 130 -2.88 -10.54 0.51
CA VAL A 130 -2.91 -11.49 1.64
C VAL A 130 -2.64 -10.81 2.99
N GLY A 131 -2.54 -9.48 3.03
CA GLY A 131 -2.29 -8.73 4.26
C GLY A 131 -0.96 -9.09 4.95
N ALA A 132 0.08 -9.44 4.17
CA ALA A 132 1.40 -9.73 4.72
C ALA A 132 2.19 -8.47 5.10
N LEU A 133 1.75 -7.30 4.65
CA LEU A 133 2.27 -5.99 5.06
C LEU A 133 1.16 -5.23 5.74
N GLU A 134 1.44 -4.71 6.91
CA GLU A 134 0.46 -4.03 7.76
C GLU A 134 1.05 -2.77 8.39
N LYS A 135 0.27 -1.68 8.41
CA LYS A 135 0.57 -0.49 9.20
C LYS A 135 0.13 -0.73 10.63
N THR A 136 1.06 -0.63 11.57
CA THR A 136 0.73 -0.73 12.99
C THR A 136 0.17 0.60 13.52
N ASP A 137 -0.58 0.53 14.61
CA ASP A 137 -1.09 1.71 15.31
C ASP A 137 0.04 2.58 15.85
N GLU A 138 1.17 1.96 16.19
CA GLU A 138 2.35 2.66 16.69
C GLU A 138 3.18 3.37 15.62
N GLY A 139 2.88 3.17 14.32
CA GLY A 139 3.53 3.88 13.22
C GLY A 139 4.32 3.02 12.23
N PRO A 140 5.10 2.03 12.61
CA PRO A 140 5.83 1.18 11.69
C PRO A 140 4.94 0.38 10.73
N VAL A 141 5.44 0.12 9.53
CA VAL A 141 4.86 -0.85 8.60
C VAL A 141 5.61 -2.15 8.80
N LEU A 142 4.94 -3.19 9.26
CA LEU A 142 5.52 -4.51 9.54
C LEU A 142 5.28 -5.50 8.39
N TYR A 143 6.05 -6.57 8.39
CA TYR A 143 5.96 -7.66 7.43
C TYR A 143 5.84 -9.00 8.13
N GLU A 144 4.77 -9.72 7.83
CA GLU A 144 4.51 -11.08 8.31
C GLU A 144 4.86 -12.10 7.22
N SER A 145 5.99 -12.77 7.39
CA SER A 145 6.54 -13.67 6.38
C SER A 145 5.66 -14.89 6.08
N LEU A 146 4.94 -15.39 7.10
CA LEU A 146 4.09 -16.57 6.98
C LEU A 146 2.85 -16.34 6.09
N LYS A 147 2.41 -15.08 5.95
CA LYS A 147 1.29 -14.71 5.06
C LYS A 147 1.74 -14.48 3.63
N CYS A 148 3.05 -14.29 3.38
CA CYS A 148 3.55 -13.83 2.10
C CYS A 148 3.50 -14.92 1.02
N ILE A 149 2.90 -14.62 -0.13
CA ILE A 149 2.84 -15.50 -1.31
C ILE A 149 3.85 -15.13 -2.39
N GLY A 150 4.72 -14.13 -2.17
CA GLY A 150 5.76 -13.74 -3.12
C GLY A 150 5.26 -13.07 -4.41
N CYS A 151 4.07 -12.45 -4.42
CA CYS A 151 3.48 -11.83 -5.62
C CYS A 151 4.18 -10.54 -6.07
N ARG A 152 5.00 -9.91 -5.21
CA ARG A 152 5.83 -8.71 -5.48
C ARG A 152 5.06 -7.43 -5.78
N TYR A 153 3.75 -7.38 -5.56
CA TYR A 153 2.97 -6.15 -5.75
C TYR A 153 3.47 -5.00 -4.87
N CYS A 154 3.96 -5.29 -3.68
CA CYS A 154 4.55 -4.29 -2.78
C CYS A 154 5.78 -3.58 -3.36
N MET A 155 6.61 -4.26 -4.18
CA MET A 155 7.72 -3.62 -4.90
C MET A 155 7.22 -2.61 -5.93
N GLN A 156 6.20 -2.98 -6.70
CA GLN A 156 5.62 -2.13 -7.74
C GLN A 156 4.86 -0.95 -7.15
N ALA A 157 4.21 -1.15 -6.01
CA ALA A 157 3.40 -0.12 -5.37
C ALA A 157 4.22 0.90 -4.58
N CYS A 158 5.45 0.55 -4.17
CA CYS A 158 6.28 1.43 -3.35
C CYS A 158 6.91 2.56 -4.17
N PRO A 159 6.57 3.84 -3.93
CA PRO A 159 7.13 4.95 -4.68
C PRO A 159 8.63 5.16 -4.40
N TYR A 160 9.12 4.61 -3.31
CA TYR A 160 10.52 4.72 -2.88
C TYR A 160 11.38 3.51 -3.29
N GLY A 161 10.80 2.47 -3.91
CA GLY A 161 11.50 1.27 -4.35
C GLY A 161 12.10 0.42 -3.22
N VAL A 162 11.55 0.50 -2.00
CA VAL A 162 12.19 -0.06 -0.81
C VAL A 162 12.05 -1.58 -0.65
N PRO A 163 10.88 -2.23 -0.85
CA PRO A 163 10.77 -3.67 -0.66
C PRO A 163 11.72 -4.42 -1.59
N ALA A 164 12.72 -5.07 -1.01
CA ALA A 164 13.71 -5.87 -1.72
C ALA A 164 13.49 -7.36 -1.46
N TYR A 165 14.19 -8.21 -2.21
CA TYR A 165 14.10 -9.66 -2.08
C TYR A 165 15.49 -10.28 -2.12
N ASP A 166 15.69 -11.34 -1.39
CA ASP A 166 16.86 -12.21 -1.53
C ASP A 166 16.64 -13.20 -2.70
N TRP A 167 17.08 -12.81 -3.88
CA TRP A 167 16.91 -13.58 -5.09
C TRP A 167 17.73 -14.88 -5.14
N SER A 168 18.62 -15.09 -4.18
CA SER A 168 19.39 -16.33 -4.04
C SER A 168 18.53 -17.49 -3.50
N GLN A 169 17.38 -17.20 -2.94
CA GLN A 169 16.46 -18.18 -2.36
C GLN A 169 15.40 -18.63 -3.37
N ALA A 170 15.00 -19.90 -3.28
CA ALA A 170 13.94 -20.46 -4.12
C ALA A 170 12.58 -19.77 -3.88
N TYR A 171 12.31 -19.34 -2.64
CA TYR A 171 11.16 -18.57 -2.23
C TYR A 171 11.63 -17.29 -1.56
N PRO A 172 11.99 -16.27 -2.33
CA PRO A 172 12.49 -15.03 -1.77
C PRO A 172 11.40 -14.30 -1.00
N LEU A 173 11.69 -13.99 0.26
CA LEU A 173 10.83 -13.20 1.13
C LEU A 173 11.16 -11.72 1.00
N ILE A 174 10.23 -10.86 1.41
CA ILE A 174 10.45 -9.41 1.44
C ILE A 174 11.49 -9.08 2.50
N ALA A 175 12.38 -8.18 2.13
CA ALA A 175 13.34 -7.57 3.03
C ALA A 175 13.11 -6.06 3.05
N LYS A 176 12.89 -5.49 4.22
CA LYS A 176 12.76 -4.04 4.44
C LYS A 176 12.92 -3.70 5.91
N CYS A 177 13.27 -2.46 6.19
CA CYS A 177 13.29 -1.91 7.53
C CYS A 177 11.91 -2.07 8.21
N ASP A 178 11.89 -2.45 9.47
CA ASP A 178 10.73 -2.56 10.36
C ASP A 178 10.68 -1.45 11.43
N LEU A 179 11.62 -0.50 11.36
CA LEU A 179 11.85 0.56 12.35
C LEU A 179 12.31 0.01 13.71
N CYS A 180 12.90 -1.20 13.72
CA CYS A 180 13.28 -1.93 14.94
C CYS A 180 12.12 -1.96 15.95
N TYR A 181 10.95 -2.41 15.50
CA TYR A 181 9.67 -2.34 16.22
C TYR A 181 9.74 -2.94 17.63
N ASP A 182 10.45 -4.06 17.75
CA ASP A 182 10.58 -4.80 19.00
C ASP A 182 11.62 -4.22 19.98
N ARG A 183 12.38 -3.19 19.55
CA ARG A 183 13.38 -2.55 20.42
C ARG A 183 12.77 -1.47 21.31
N HIS A 184 13.09 -1.54 22.61
CA HIS A 184 12.68 -0.53 23.58
C HIS A 184 13.52 0.76 23.51
N ASP A 185 14.80 0.63 23.09
CA ASP A 185 15.76 1.76 23.05
C ASP A 185 15.71 2.54 21.73
N GLY A 186 14.68 2.30 20.91
CA GLY A 186 14.52 2.89 19.59
C GLY A 186 15.35 2.20 18.50
N PRO A 187 15.29 2.70 17.26
CA PRO A 187 15.97 2.08 16.11
C PRO A 187 17.49 2.06 16.27
N ALA A 188 18.12 0.90 16.04
CA ALA A 188 19.57 0.71 16.15
C ALA A 188 20.37 1.74 15.35
N CYS A 189 19.89 2.10 14.14
CA CYS A 189 20.54 3.10 13.30
C CYS A 189 20.54 4.52 13.90
N ALA A 190 19.51 4.87 14.70
CA ALA A 190 19.47 6.17 15.38
C ALA A 190 20.39 6.18 16.58
N THR A 191 20.41 5.09 17.36
CA THR A 191 21.26 4.92 18.54
C THR A 191 22.77 4.97 18.17
N ALA A 192 23.13 4.39 17.01
CA ALA A 192 24.51 4.37 16.52
C ALA A 192 24.95 5.68 15.83
N CYS A 193 24.06 6.64 15.61
CA CYS A 193 24.39 7.85 14.84
C CYS A 193 25.14 8.86 15.68
N SER A 194 26.47 8.80 15.71
CA SER A 194 27.34 9.72 16.47
C SER A 194 27.19 11.20 16.04
N PRO A 195 27.06 11.56 14.74
CA PRO A 195 26.82 12.95 14.34
C PRO A 195 25.46 13.52 14.70
N GLY A 196 24.50 12.69 15.17
CA GLY A 196 23.14 13.13 15.47
C GLY A 196 22.32 13.51 14.23
N ALA A 197 22.69 12.94 13.08
CA ALA A 197 21.92 13.09 11.84
C ALA A 197 20.61 12.29 11.87
N LEU A 198 20.56 11.23 12.69
CA LEU A 198 19.38 10.38 12.92
C LEU A 198 18.88 10.57 14.34
N ILE A 199 17.61 10.84 14.50
CA ILE A 199 16.92 10.98 15.79
C ILE A 199 15.63 10.18 15.74
N SER A 200 15.35 9.38 16.76
CA SER A 200 14.08 8.67 16.93
C SER A 200 13.23 9.32 18.02
N GLY A 201 11.92 9.23 17.88
CA GLY A 201 10.96 9.78 18.83
C GLY A 201 9.54 9.67 18.30
N THR A 202 8.62 10.46 18.84
CA THR A 202 7.29 10.58 18.26
C THR A 202 7.31 11.50 17.04
N ARG A 203 6.41 11.26 16.09
CA ARG A 203 6.35 12.06 14.85
C ARG A 203 6.16 13.54 15.11
N GLY A 204 5.31 13.89 16.08
CA GLY A 204 5.06 15.30 16.46
C GLY A 204 6.29 15.99 17.03
N GLU A 205 7.02 15.31 17.95
CA GLU A 205 8.27 15.83 18.51
C GLU A 205 9.33 16.03 17.42
N LEU A 206 9.48 15.06 16.51
CA LEU A 206 10.47 15.13 15.45
C LEU A 206 10.14 16.22 14.42
N LEU A 207 8.86 16.41 14.09
CA LEU A 207 8.42 17.55 13.26
C LEU A 207 8.73 18.89 13.91
N LYS A 208 8.53 19.01 15.22
CA LYS A 208 8.86 20.20 15.97
C LYS A 208 10.37 20.49 15.91
N ILE A 209 11.21 19.47 16.18
CA ILE A 209 12.67 19.58 16.08
C ILE A 209 13.09 20.00 14.66
N ALA A 210 12.50 19.40 13.63
CA ALA A 210 12.81 19.74 12.24
C ALA A 210 12.48 21.20 11.91
N LYS A 211 11.31 21.67 12.33
CA LYS A 211 10.87 23.08 12.15
C LYS A 211 11.72 24.06 12.94
N GLU A 212 12.13 23.69 14.14
CA GLU A 212 13.07 24.51 14.96
C GLU A 212 14.45 24.62 14.28
N ARG A 213 14.96 23.54 13.68
CA ARG A 213 16.21 23.57 12.91
C ARG A 213 16.12 24.48 11.68
N ILE A 214 15.00 24.45 10.97
CA ILE A 214 14.73 25.32 9.82
C ILE A 214 14.69 26.80 10.30
N ALA A 215 13.92 27.08 11.35
CA ALA A 215 13.78 28.42 11.88
C ALA A 215 15.11 29.02 12.40
N ALA A 216 15.99 28.17 12.96
CA ALA A 216 17.31 28.58 13.43
C ALA A 216 18.31 28.85 12.27
N ASN A 217 18.06 28.30 11.09
CA ASN A 217 18.95 28.41 9.93
C ASN A 217 18.14 28.66 8.63
N PRO A 218 17.51 29.82 8.47
CA PRO A 218 16.70 30.13 7.30
C PRO A 218 17.52 30.03 6.00
N GLY A 219 16.97 29.37 4.98
CA GLY A 219 17.62 29.21 3.68
C GLY A 219 18.73 28.15 3.64
N LYS A 220 19.02 27.46 4.74
CA LYS A 220 19.96 26.33 4.76
C LYS A 220 19.34 25.08 4.16
N TYR A 221 18.03 24.91 4.34
CA TYR A 221 17.31 23.72 3.91
C TYR A 221 16.51 24.00 2.65
N TYR A 222 16.41 23.00 1.78
CA TYR A 222 15.68 23.11 0.53
C TYR A 222 14.21 23.45 0.79
N GLU A 223 13.74 24.56 0.21
CA GLU A 223 12.38 25.13 0.38
C GLU A 223 11.96 25.37 1.84
N ASP A 224 12.89 25.32 2.79
CA ASP A 224 12.62 25.42 4.24
C ASP A 224 11.46 24.48 4.68
N ARG A 225 11.40 23.28 4.09
CA ARG A 225 10.36 22.31 4.38
C ARG A 225 10.90 20.93 4.79
N VAL A 226 10.06 20.15 5.47
CA VAL A 226 10.34 18.78 5.89
C VAL A 226 9.72 17.81 4.88
N PHE A 227 10.55 16.97 4.25
CA PHE A 227 10.03 15.88 3.43
C PHE A 227 9.43 14.80 4.31
N GLY A 228 8.26 14.29 3.93
CA GLY A 228 7.51 13.29 4.68
C GLY A 228 6.45 13.89 5.63
N GLU A 229 6.37 15.21 5.78
CA GLU A 229 5.27 15.83 6.52
C GLU A 229 3.93 15.59 5.81
N HIS A 230 3.88 15.86 4.50
CA HIS A 230 2.68 15.70 3.66
C HIS A 230 2.92 14.87 2.40
N ASP A 231 4.17 14.63 2.01
CA ASP A 231 4.54 13.94 0.77
C ASP A 231 3.97 12.53 0.72
N GLY A 232 3.12 12.27 -0.30
CA GLY A 232 2.45 10.98 -0.47
C GLY A 232 1.47 10.60 0.65
N GLY A 233 0.87 11.59 1.32
CA GLY A 233 0.01 11.39 2.49
C GLY A 233 0.78 11.37 3.82
N GLY A 234 2.08 11.68 3.80
CA GLY A 234 2.95 11.69 4.96
C GLY A 234 3.68 10.35 5.21
N THR A 235 4.78 10.45 5.95
CA THR A 235 5.61 9.30 6.34
C THR A 235 6.03 9.39 7.81
N SER A 236 6.40 8.25 8.41
CA SER A 236 7.00 8.22 9.75
C SER A 236 8.53 8.44 9.71
N VAL A 237 9.13 8.53 8.52
CA VAL A 237 10.52 8.97 8.34
C VAL A 237 10.50 10.37 7.76
N LEU A 238 11.04 11.33 8.50
CA LEU A 238 11.10 12.74 8.15
C LEU A 238 12.50 13.10 7.70
N ILE A 239 12.63 13.89 6.64
CA ILE A 239 13.94 14.21 6.06
C ILE A 239 14.11 15.70 5.89
N LEU A 240 15.26 16.24 6.35
CA LEU A 240 15.78 17.53 5.97
C LEU A 240 16.99 17.41 5.04
N SER A 241 17.07 18.25 4.04
CA SER A 241 18.20 18.32 3.10
C SER A 241 18.48 19.75 2.67
N ALA A 242 19.73 20.08 2.44
CA ALA A 242 20.12 21.33 1.79
C ALA A 242 19.97 21.26 0.27
N VAL A 243 19.99 20.05 -0.30
CA VAL A 243 19.84 19.78 -1.74
C VAL A 243 18.40 19.39 -2.02
N SER A 244 17.91 19.69 -3.23
CA SER A 244 16.53 19.35 -3.62
C SER A 244 16.27 17.84 -3.49
N PHE A 245 15.05 17.49 -3.09
CA PHE A 245 14.70 16.11 -2.75
C PHE A 245 14.74 15.15 -3.95
N ASP A 246 14.45 15.64 -5.16
CA ASP A 246 14.57 14.87 -6.40
C ASP A 246 16.02 14.50 -6.72
N LYS A 247 16.97 15.43 -6.52
CA LYS A 247 18.40 15.16 -6.72
C LYS A 247 18.94 14.09 -5.79
N ILE A 248 18.46 14.02 -4.56
CA ILE A 248 18.81 12.94 -3.64
C ILE A 248 17.95 11.68 -3.85
N GLY A 249 17.20 11.60 -4.96
CA GLY A 249 16.44 10.43 -5.40
C GLY A 249 15.13 10.20 -4.63
N LEU A 250 14.58 11.22 -3.97
CA LEU A 250 13.22 11.17 -3.43
C LEU A 250 12.23 11.53 -4.54
N PRO A 251 11.17 10.73 -4.74
CA PRO A 251 10.19 11.01 -5.80
C PRO A 251 9.39 12.26 -5.49
N PRO A 252 9.05 13.08 -6.50
CA PRO A 252 8.13 14.19 -6.33
C PRO A 252 6.70 13.67 -6.13
N LEU A 253 6.26 13.60 -4.89
CA LEU A 253 4.92 13.13 -4.52
C LEU A 253 3.99 14.30 -4.22
N THR A 254 2.71 14.11 -4.56
CA THR A 254 1.66 15.03 -4.12
C THR A 254 1.34 14.80 -2.64
N GLU A 255 0.57 15.68 -2.02
CA GLU A 255 0.12 15.52 -0.63
C GLU A 255 -0.84 14.34 -0.45
N LYS A 256 -1.46 13.85 -1.54
CA LYS A 256 -2.38 12.72 -1.48
C LYS A 256 -1.62 11.40 -1.44
N ALA A 257 -2.06 10.52 -0.57
CA ALA A 257 -1.55 9.16 -0.50
C ALA A 257 -1.80 8.40 -1.82
N ILE A 258 -0.84 7.56 -2.21
CA ILE A 258 -0.93 6.76 -3.45
C ILE A 258 -2.14 5.83 -3.46
N PRO A 259 -2.49 5.12 -2.36
CA PRO A 259 -3.68 4.27 -2.31
C PRO A 259 -4.97 5.00 -2.65
N HIS A 260 -5.09 6.28 -2.34
CA HIS A 260 -6.27 7.10 -2.61
C HIS A 260 -6.70 7.06 -4.10
N TYR A 261 -5.74 7.02 -5.03
CA TYR A 261 -6.06 6.94 -6.46
C TYR A 261 -6.67 5.59 -6.85
N GLY A 262 -6.10 4.51 -6.32
CA GLY A 262 -6.62 3.15 -6.53
C GLY A 262 -7.99 2.95 -5.91
N GLU A 263 -8.22 3.43 -4.70
CA GLU A 263 -9.51 3.38 -4.03
C GLU A 263 -10.59 4.16 -4.79
N THR A 264 -10.26 5.37 -5.26
CA THR A 264 -11.19 6.19 -6.04
C THR A 264 -11.61 5.47 -7.32
N ALA A 265 -10.65 4.86 -8.04
CA ALA A 265 -10.93 4.08 -9.23
C ALA A 265 -11.81 2.86 -8.91
N THR A 266 -11.49 2.12 -7.86
CA THR A 266 -12.25 0.93 -7.45
C THR A 266 -13.68 1.27 -7.03
N ARG A 267 -13.87 2.38 -6.31
CA ARG A 267 -15.21 2.87 -5.93
C ARG A 267 -16.06 3.28 -7.14
N ALA A 268 -15.45 3.70 -8.25
CA ALA A 268 -16.15 4.06 -9.47
C ALA A 268 -16.66 2.83 -10.27
N VAL A 269 -16.03 1.66 -10.08
CA VAL A 269 -16.33 0.42 -10.85
C VAL A 269 -17.81 0.04 -10.82
N PRO A 270 -18.53 -0.06 -9.67
CA PRO A 270 -19.94 -0.43 -9.66
C PRO A 270 -20.83 0.56 -10.46
N TYR A 271 -20.51 1.84 -10.44
CA TYR A 271 -21.27 2.86 -11.18
C TYR A 271 -21.03 2.72 -12.69
N ILE A 272 -19.81 2.42 -13.11
CA ILE A 272 -19.45 2.18 -14.52
C ILE A 272 -20.18 0.95 -15.05
N PHE A 273 -20.19 -0.17 -14.29
CA PHE A 273 -20.92 -1.37 -14.66
C PHE A 273 -22.44 -1.16 -14.69
N GLY A 274 -22.98 -0.47 -13.70
CA GLY A 274 -24.40 -0.12 -13.65
C GLY A 274 -24.81 0.76 -14.83
N GLY A 275 -24.02 1.76 -15.17
CA GLY A 275 -24.23 2.62 -16.33
C GLY A 275 -24.16 1.84 -17.65
N ALA A 276 -23.16 0.97 -17.81
CA ALA A 276 -23.01 0.12 -19.00
C ALA A 276 -24.20 -0.84 -19.15
N ALA A 277 -24.64 -1.47 -18.07
CA ALA A 277 -25.81 -2.38 -18.08
C ALA A 277 -27.09 -1.62 -18.42
N GLY A 278 -27.28 -0.43 -17.83
CA GLY A 278 -28.43 0.45 -18.15
C GLY A 278 -28.43 0.89 -19.62
N PHE A 279 -27.28 1.33 -20.11
CA PHE A 279 -27.12 1.71 -21.53
C PHE A 279 -27.42 0.53 -22.47
N THR A 280 -26.85 -0.65 -22.17
CA THR A 280 -27.09 -1.87 -22.96
C THR A 280 -28.60 -2.24 -22.96
N ALA A 281 -29.27 -2.13 -21.82
CA ALA A 281 -30.69 -2.39 -21.71
C ALA A 281 -31.54 -1.40 -22.53
N ILE A 282 -31.16 -0.11 -22.55
CA ILE A 282 -31.81 0.92 -23.37
C ILE A 282 -31.63 0.62 -24.85
N VAL A 283 -30.40 0.35 -25.29
CA VAL A 283 -30.09 -0.01 -26.69
C VAL A 283 -30.85 -1.26 -27.09
N TYR A 284 -30.86 -2.28 -26.28
CA TYR A 284 -31.61 -3.51 -26.51
C TYR A 284 -33.12 -3.23 -26.73
N ARG A 285 -33.72 -2.46 -25.81
CA ARG A 285 -35.15 -2.05 -25.95
C ARG A 285 -35.42 -1.22 -27.19
N ALA A 286 -34.51 -0.33 -27.56
CA ALA A 286 -34.66 0.52 -28.75
C ALA A 286 -34.55 -0.25 -30.06
N THR A 287 -33.72 -1.31 -30.08
CA THR A 287 -33.48 -2.14 -31.28
C THR A 287 -34.49 -3.31 -31.41
N MET A 288 -35.26 -3.62 -30.37
CA MET A 288 -36.28 -4.66 -30.43
C MET A 288 -37.35 -4.39 -31.45
N THR A 289 -37.64 -5.38 -32.28
CA THR A 289 -38.74 -5.34 -33.25
C THR A 289 -40.13 -5.38 -32.54
N ALA A 290 -41.16 -4.91 -33.21
CA ALA A 290 -42.51 -4.92 -32.65
C ALA A 290 -43.00 -6.33 -32.29
N GLU A 291 -42.61 -7.32 -33.06
CA GLU A 291 -42.95 -8.73 -32.81
C GLU A 291 -42.26 -9.30 -31.54
N GLU A 292 -41.02 -8.97 -31.32
CA GLU A 292 -40.27 -9.35 -30.09
C GLU A 292 -40.89 -8.75 -28.85
N ARG A 293 -41.28 -7.46 -28.92
CA ARG A 293 -42.02 -6.77 -27.81
C ARG A 293 -43.31 -7.46 -27.46
N GLN A 294 -44.12 -7.90 -28.48
CA GLN A 294 -45.35 -8.63 -28.24
C GLN A 294 -45.13 -10.03 -27.63
N ARG A 295 -44.05 -10.71 -28.03
CA ARG A 295 -43.68 -12.04 -27.48
C ARG A 295 -43.32 -11.92 -25.99
N LEU A 296 -42.58 -10.89 -25.59
CA LEU A 296 -42.20 -10.69 -24.19
C LEU A 296 -43.41 -10.27 -23.31
N GLY A 297 -44.29 -9.37 -23.80
CA GLY A 297 -45.52 -9.01 -23.10
C GLY A 297 -46.45 -10.20 -22.86
N LYS A 298 -46.60 -11.12 -23.81
CA LYS A 298 -47.36 -12.37 -23.66
C LYS A 298 -46.75 -13.33 -22.64
N LYS A 299 -45.44 -13.36 -22.48
CA LYS A 299 -44.76 -14.23 -21.50
C LYS A 299 -44.95 -13.70 -20.07
N GLN A 300 -44.89 -12.40 -19.85
CA GLN A 300 -45.13 -11.77 -18.53
C GLN A 300 -46.56 -11.97 -18.04
N GLY A 301 -47.54 -11.77 -18.90
CA GLY A 301 -48.93 -12.00 -18.54
C GLY A 301 -49.32 -13.47 -18.28
N LYS A 302 -48.47 -14.44 -18.70
CA LYS A 302 -48.66 -15.86 -18.39
C LYS A 302 -48.06 -16.28 -17.06
N GLU A 303 -46.96 -15.61 -16.65
CA GLU A 303 -46.31 -15.85 -15.36
C GLU A 303 -47.10 -15.22 -14.20
N GLU A 304 -47.81 -14.12 -14.43
CA GLU A 304 -48.67 -13.49 -13.43
C GLU A 304 -50.02 -14.24 -13.23
N GLY A 305 -50.48 -15.00 -14.20
CA GLY A 305 -51.70 -15.82 -14.10
C GLY A 305 -51.50 -17.26 -13.55
N GLU A 306 -50.29 -17.68 -13.31
CA GLU A 306 -49.94 -18.99 -12.69
C GLU A 306 -49.63 -18.84 -11.17
N THR A 307 -49.71 -17.64 -10.62
CA THR A 307 -49.44 -17.36 -9.19
C THR A 307 -50.70 -16.97 -8.40
N GLU A 308 -51.88 -17.03 -8.99
CA GLU A 308 -53.18 -17.01 -8.32
C GLU A 308 -53.77 -18.46 -8.27
#